data_18c9ff8a47e5480b9ac596e7a9b08603
#
_entry.id   18c9ff8a47e5480b9ac596e7a9b08603
#
_cell.length_a   1.000
_cell.length_b   1.000
_cell.length_c   1.000
_cell.angle_alpha   90.00
_cell.angle_beta   90.00
_cell.angle_gamma   90.00
#
_symmetry.space_group_name_H-M   'P 1'
#
loop_
_entity.id
_entity.type
_entity.pdbx_description
1 polymer ?
#
loop_
_entity_poly.entity_id
_entity_poly.type
_entity_poly.pdbx_seq_one_letter_code
_entity_poly.pdbx_strand_id
1 'polypeptide(L)'
;MILESLKFLDPTKLFRELDMLVLIKDHPWMSQHSLARKMGITGAMANSYMKDLTRKKMVKVEGETNRQKRYFLTPKGNRRRRILLNEYITGVSDLYSTCKKEFEERLRALYEKKLRRVVFFGAAETGEIALQAAQHTGLEIAGIVDNDASKQGKKLSEVEVHLPECIEELRPDAVVITALGHPDEIYRQLAPLKEKGIVIKKL
;
A
#
# COMPACT_ATOMS: atom_id res chain seq x y z
N MET A 1 2.79 6.05 -11.54
CA MET A 1 1.94 6.70 -10.54
C MET A 1 1.10 5.62 -9.89
N ILE A 2 1.18 5.48 -8.58
CA ILE A 2 0.67 4.30 -7.82
C ILE A 2 -0.86 4.19 -7.81
N LEU A 3 -1.59 5.27 -8.10
CA LEU A 3 -3.06 5.30 -7.96
C LEU A 3 -3.85 4.85 -9.20
N GLU A 4 -3.22 4.70 -10.37
CA GLU A 4 -3.92 4.25 -11.59
C GLU A 4 -4.36 2.78 -11.56
N SER A 5 -3.81 1.98 -10.62
CA SER A 5 -4.13 0.56 -10.49
C SER A 5 -5.12 0.23 -9.37
N LEU A 6 -5.54 1.20 -8.57
CA LEU A 6 -6.37 0.95 -7.39
C LEU A 6 -7.85 1.16 -7.71
N LYS A 7 -8.51 0.14 -8.26
CA LYS A 7 -9.97 0.12 -8.57
C LYS A 7 -10.87 0.64 -7.44
N PHE A 8 -10.44 0.56 -6.19
CA PHE A 8 -11.24 0.88 -5.00
C PHE A 8 -10.86 2.20 -4.33
N LEU A 9 -9.80 2.89 -4.80
CA LEU A 9 -9.29 4.11 -4.18
C LEU A 9 -9.25 5.28 -5.16
N ASP A 10 -10.40 5.56 -5.79
CA ASP A 10 -10.54 6.75 -6.61
C ASP A 10 -10.27 8.01 -5.78
N PRO A 11 -9.42 8.93 -6.28
CA PRO A 11 -9.09 10.14 -5.54
C PRO A 11 -10.33 10.98 -5.25
N THR A 12 -10.68 11.09 -3.98
CA THR A 12 -11.79 11.94 -3.52
C THR A 12 -11.49 13.42 -3.75
N LYS A 13 -12.51 14.26 -3.64
CA LYS A 13 -12.33 15.73 -3.68
C LYS A 13 -11.35 16.19 -2.59
N LEU A 14 -11.38 15.60 -1.40
CA LEU A 14 -10.47 15.94 -0.29
C LEU A 14 -9.04 15.51 -0.58
N PHE A 15 -8.85 14.32 -1.17
CA PHE A 15 -7.53 13.86 -1.58
C PHE A 15 -6.92 14.78 -2.65
N ARG A 16 -7.71 15.17 -3.66
CA ARG A 16 -7.24 16.11 -4.70
C ARG A 16 -6.94 17.50 -4.15
N GLU A 17 -7.70 17.97 -3.14
CA GLU A 17 -7.40 19.22 -2.43
C GLU A 17 -6.06 19.11 -1.69
N LEU A 18 -5.82 18.01 -0.97
CA LEU A 18 -4.55 17.73 -0.29
C LEU A 18 -3.39 17.70 -1.26
N ASP A 19 -3.50 16.93 -2.35
CA ASP A 19 -2.46 16.75 -3.37
C ASP A 19 -2.07 18.10 -3.99
N MET A 20 -3.07 18.93 -4.35
CA MET A 20 -2.83 20.30 -4.85
C MET A 20 -2.05 21.15 -3.83
N LEU A 21 -2.44 21.11 -2.55
CA LEU A 21 -1.76 21.88 -1.51
C LEU A 21 -0.33 21.40 -1.25
N VAL A 22 -0.09 20.08 -1.33
CA VAL A 22 1.26 19.51 -1.22
C VAL A 22 2.12 19.94 -2.40
N LEU A 23 1.63 19.78 -3.62
CA LEU A 23 2.37 20.16 -4.83
C LEU A 23 2.71 21.65 -4.87
N ILE A 24 1.79 22.53 -4.46
CA ILE A 24 2.05 23.97 -4.38
C ILE A 24 3.14 24.28 -3.36
N LYS A 25 3.14 23.61 -2.20
CA LYS A 25 4.16 23.80 -1.18
C LYS A 25 5.55 23.40 -1.68
N ASP A 26 5.63 22.23 -2.30
CA ASP A 26 6.91 21.65 -2.70
C ASP A 26 7.44 22.24 -4.02
N HIS A 27 6.53 22.75 -4.87
CA HIS A 27 6.84 23.27 -6.20
C HIS A 27 6.11 24.59 -6.52
N PRO A 28 6.39 25.69 -5.82
CA PRO A 28 5.65 26.96 -6.01
C PRO A 28 5.74 27.56 -7.42
N TRP A 29 6.72 27.14 -8.20
CA TRP A 29 6.98 27.58 -9.58
C TRP A 29 6.23 26.77 -10.64
N MET A 30 5.53 25.73 -10.25
CA MET A 30 4.87 24.82 -11.19
C MET A 30 3.66 25.51 -11.83
N SER A 31 3.53 25.40 -13.16
CA SER A 31 2.37 25.90 -13.88
C SER A 31 1.11 25.07 -13.56
N GLN A 32 -0.09 25.65 -13.73
CA GLN A 32 -1.34 24.91 -13.57
C GLN A 32 -1.42 23.67 -14.47
N HIS A 33 -0.88 23.74 -15.69
CA HIS A 33 -0.83 22.61 -16.61
C HIS A 33 0.03 21.47 -16.04
N SER A 34 1.19 21.82 -15.50
CA SER A 34 2.09 20.82 -14.87
C SER A 34 1.49 20.23 -13.59
N LEU A 35 0.78 21.03 -12.78
CA LEU A 35 0.03 20.55 -11.62
C LEU A 35 -1.05 19.56 -12.05
N ALA A 36 -1.88 19.91 -13.05
CA ALA A 36 -2.91 19.02 -13.58
C ALA A 36 -2.34 17.67 -14.03
N ARG A 37 -1.23 17.70 -14.78
CA ARG A 37 -0.56 16.49 -15.26
C ARG A 37 -0.01 15.63 -14.11
N LYS A 38 0.61 16.24 -13.09
CA LYS A 38 1.11 15.49 -11.91
C LYS A 38 -0.01 14.86 -11.10
N MET A 39 -1.15 15.52 -11.01
CA MET A 39 -2.33 15.04 -10.29
C MET A 39 -3.19 14.05 -11.09
N GLY A 40 -2.88 13.82 -12.37
CA GLY A 40 -3.72 12.97 -13.23
C GLY A 40 -5.14 13.52 -13.46
N ILE A 41 -5.31 14.86 -13.45
CA ILE A 41 -6.61 15.53 -13.65
C ILE A 41 -6.59 16.45 -14.88
N THR A 42 -7.78 16.84 -15.34
CA THR A 42 -7.89 17.80 -16.45
C THR A 42 -7.46 19.20 -16.03
N GLY A 43 -7.00 20.00 -17.00
CA GLY A 43 -6.67 21.41 -16.75
C GLY A 43 -7.86 22.22 -16.21
N ALA A 44 -9.09 21.89 -16.65
CA ALA A 44 -10.32 22.51 -16.13
C ALA A 44 -10.53 22.22 -14.64
N MET A 45 -10.30 20.96 -14.22
CA MET A 45 -10.37 20.58 -12.81
C MET A 45 -9.30 21.30 -11.99
N ALA A 46 -8.04 21.31 -12.43
CA ALA A 46 -6.96 22.03 -11.75
C ALA A 46 -7.27 23.52 -11.58
N ASN A 47 -7.81 24.15 -12.63
CA ASN A 47 -8.25 25.55 -12.56
C ASN A 47 -9.38 25.76 -11.53
N SER A 48 -10.35 24.86 -11.49
CA SER A 48 -11.43 24.90 -10.49
C SER A 48 -10.90 24.81 -9.05
N TYR A 49 -10.01 23.85 -8.76
CA TYR A 49 -9.35 23.74 -7.45
C TYR A 49 -8.54 25.00 -7.10
N MET A 50 -7.76 25.50 -8.05
CA MET A 50 -6.95 26.70 -7.84
C MET A 50 -7.80 27.92 -7.52
N LYS A 51 -8.90 28.14 -8.27
CA LYS A 51 -9.86 29.23 -8.02
C LYS A 51 -10.48 29.09 -6.61
N ASP A 52 -10.89 27.91 -6.22
CA ASP A 52 -11.49 27.66 -4.91
C ASP A 52 -10.50 27.93 -3.78
N LEU A 53 -9.26 27.44 -3.90
CA LEU A 53 -8.21 27.66 -2.90
C LEU A 53 -7.82 29.13 -2.77
N THR A 54 -7.76 29.85 -3.89
CA THR A 54 -7.49 31.30 -3.91
C THR A 54 -8.64 32.08 -3.28
N ARG A 55 -9.89 31.77 -3.66
CA ARG A 55 -11.09 32.38 -3.07
C ARG A 55 -11.15 32.18 -1.53
N LYS A 56 -10.78 30.99 -1.06
CA LYS A 56 -10.68 30.64 0.37
C LYS A 56 -9.47 31.26 1.07
N LYS A 57 -8.64 32.03 0.35
CA LYS A 57 -7.39 32.63 0.85
C LYS A 57 -6.41 31.60 1.40
N MET A 58 -6.37 30.41 0.82
CA MET A 58 -5.43 29.35 1.16
C MET A 58 -4.19 29.37 0.27
N VAL A 59 -4.33 29.89 -0.95
CA VAL A 59 -3.26 30.08 -1.93
C VAL A 59 -3.18 31.55 -2.31
N LYS A 60 -1.97 32.09 -2.34
CA LYS A 60 -1.63 33.39 -2.93
C LYS A 60 -1.05 33.15 -4.32
N VAL A 61 -1.48 33.93 -5.29
CA VAL A 61 -0.96 33.93 -6.66
C VAL A 61 -0.13 35.17 -6.89
N GLU A 62 1.08 35.03 -7.37
CA GLU A 62 1.97 36.12 -7.76
C GLU A 62 2.31 36.02 -9.25
N GLY A 63 2.56 37.15 -9.91
CA GLY A 63 2.86 37.26 -11.33
C GLY A 63 1.67 37.72 -12.18
N GLU A 64 1.95 38.55 -13.17
CA GLU A 64 0.95 39.25 -14.01
C GLU A 64 0.45 38.35 -15.14
N THR A 65 1.33 37.59 -15.76
CA THR A 65 1.00 36.73 -16.90
C THR A 65 0.90 35.26 -16.50
N ASN A 66 0.19 34.45 -17.30
CA ASN A 66 0.05 33.00 -17.04
C ASN A 66 1.39 32.25 -16.97
N ARG A 67 2.42 32.75 -17.66
CA ARG A 67 3.78 32.18 -17.66
C ARG A 67 4.58 32.54 -16.40
N GLN A 68 4.24 33.65 -15.75
CA GLN A 68 4.90 34.17 -14.55
C GLN A 68 4.19 33.79 -13.26
N LYS A 69 2.97 33.25 -13.35
CA LYS A 69 2.19 32.88 -12.17
C LYS A 69 2.94 31.87 -11.30
N ARG A 70 3.00 32.19 -10.02
CA ARG A 70 3.56 31.39 -8.95
C ARG A 70 2.51 31.25 -7.87
N TYR A 71 2.51 30.12 -7.21
CA TYR A 71 1.50 29.77 -6.24
C TYR A 71 2.16 29.52 -4.88
N PHE A 72 1.71 30.20 -3.85
CA PHE A 72 2.24 30.06 -2.49
C PHE A 72 1.13 29.75 -1.51
N LEU A 73 1.40 28.83 -0.58
CA LEU A 73 0.47 28.59 0.50
C LEU A 73 0.51 29.75 1.51
N THR A 74 -0.66 30.24 1.86
CA THR A 74 -0.81 31.13 3.01
C THR A 74 -0.70 30.34 4.32
N PRO A 75 -0.59 31.00 5.51
CA PRO A 75 -0.69 30.32 6.80
C PRO A 75 -1.97 29.48 6.92
N LYS A 76 -3.09 29.95 6.38
CA LYS A 76 -4.37 29.24 6.33
C LYS A 76 -4.27 27.98 5.43
N GLY A 77 -3.65 28.09 4.26
CA GLY A 77 -3.41 26.97 3.35
C GLY A 77 -2.51 25.89 3.97
N ASN A 78 -1.44 26.33 4.66
CA ASN A 78 -0.56 25.40 5.37
C ASN A 78 -1.28 24.67 6.52
N ARG A 79 -2.16 25.36 7.25
CA ARG A 79 -2.99 24.72 8.29
C ARG A 79 -3.93 23.68 7.68
N ARG A 80 -4.62 24.04 6.59
CA ARG A 80 -5.53 23.13 5.88
C ARG A 80 -4.81 21.90 5.35
N ARG A 81 -3.65 22.08 4.72
CA ARG A 81 -2.80 20.97 4.25
C ARG A 81 -2.46 20.02 5.39
N ARG A 82 -2.05 20.53 6.57
CA ARG A 82 -1.72 19.66 7.71
C ARG A 82 -2.92 18.88 8.24
N ILE A 83 -4.09 19.52 8.30
CA ILE A 83 -5.34 18.86 8.72
C ILE A 83 -5.65 17.71 7.75
N LEU A 84 -5.69 17.98 6.45
CA LEU A 84 -5.98 16.96 5.45
C LEU A 84 -4.95 15.84 5.42
N LEU A 85 -3.67 16.16 5.62
CA LEU A 85 -2.62 15.15 5.69
C LEU A 85 -2.82 14.23 6.91
N ASN A 86 -3.15 14.77 8.06
CA ASN A 86 -3.44 13.97 9.25
C ASN A 86 -4.67 13.08 9.05
N GLU A 87 -5.77 13.63 8.49
CA GLU A 87 -6.95 12.84 8.16
C GLU A 87 -6.63 11.71 7.18
N TYR A 88 -5.80 11.98 6.17
CA TYR A 88 -5.33 10.97 5.22
C TYR A 88 -4.49 9.87 5.90
N ILE A 89 -3.52 10.25 6.72
CA ILE A 89 -2.69 9.30 7.48
C ILE A 89 -3.56 8.43 8.39
N THR A 90 -4.52 9.03 9.09
CA THR A 90 -5.46 8.29 9.94
C THR A 90 -6.24 7.26 9.12
N GLY A 91 -6.82 7.68 7.99
CA GLY A 91 -7.57 6.76 7.13
C GLY A 91 -6.73 5.61 6.58
N VAL A 92 -5.47 5.87 6.21
CA VAL A 92 -4.53 4.82 5.77
C VAL A 92 -4.20 3.87 6.92
N SER A 93 -4.00 4.39 8.14
CA SER A 93 -3.72 3.58 9.34
C SER A 93 -4.90 2.69 9.71
N ASP A 94 -6.13 3.20 9.59
CA ASP A 94 -7.36 2.44 9.85
C ASP A 94 -7.54 1.30 8.83
N LEU A 95 -7.27 1.59 7.55
CA LEU A 95 -7.30 0.58 6.49
C LEU A 95 -6.27 -0.52 6.74
N TYR A 96 -5.03 -0.14 7.08
CA TYR A 96 -3.97 -1.09 7.43
C TYR A 96 -4.37 -1.97 8.62
N SER A 97 -4.93 -1.38 9.67
CA SER A 97 -5.39 -2.10 10.86
C SER A 97 -6.52 -3.08 10.54
N THR A 98 -7.42 -2.69 9.63
CA THR A 98 -8.51 -3.56 9.14
C THR A 98 -7.95 -4.75 8.37
N CYS A 99 -7.01 -4.54 7.45
CA CYS A 99 -6.35 -5.61 6.72
C CYS A 99 -5.62 -6.58 7.66
N LYS A 100 -4.91 -6.04 8.66
CA LYS A 100 -4.20 -6.86 9.64
C LYS A 100 -5.14 -7.75 10.45
N LYS A 101 -6.29 -7.22 10.90
CA LYS A 101 -7.31 -8.01 11.62
C LYS A 101 -7.88 -9.13 10.75
N GLU A 102 -8.23 -8.83 9.51
CA GLU A 102 -8.73 -9.83 8.56
C GLU A 102 -7.71 -10.97 8.36
N PHE A 103 -6.42 -10.63 8.24
CA PHE A 103 -5.36 -11.63 8.12
C PHE A 103 -5.19 -12.43 9.41
N GLU A 104 -5.26 -11.79 10.57
CA GLU A 104 -5.22 -12.47 11.86
C GLU A 104 -6.33 -13.52 11.99
N GLU A 105 -7.57 -13.17 11.63
CA GLU A 105 -8.71 -14.10 11.67
C GLU A 105 -8.50 -15.29 10.74
N ARG A 106 -8.05 -15.07 9.51
CA ARG A 106 -7.76 -16.15 8.56
C ARG A 106 -6.62 -17.05 9.02
N LEU A 107 -5.56 -16.49 9.59
CA LEU A 107 -4.43 -17.23 10.13
C LEU A 107 -4.82 -18.00 11.40
N ARG A 108 -5.63 -17.43 12.28
CA ARG A 108 -6.16 -18.08 13.48
C ARG A 108 -6.98 -19.32 13.12
N ALA A 109 -7.75 -19.28 12.04
CA ALA A 109 -8.49 -20.43 11.54
C ALA A 109 -7.57 -21.62 11.13
N LEU A 110 -6.32 -21.37 10.73
CA LEU A 110 -5.33 -22.44 10.49
C LEU A 110 -4.89 -23.05 11.81
N TYR A 111 -4.60 -22.23 12.80
CA TYR A 111 -4.22 -22.68 14.13
C TYR A 111 -5.30 -23.57 14.76
N GLU A 112 -6.57 -23.23 14.65
CA GLU A 112 -7.71 -24.03 15.13
C GLU A 112 -7.80 -25.39 14.43
N LYS A 113 -7.38 -25.47 13.17
CA LYS A 113 -7.28 -26.72 12.40
C LYS A 113 -6.01 -27.53 12.69
N LYS A 114 -5.27 -27.19 13.73
CA LYS A 114 -4.00 -27.84 14.16
C LYS A 114 -2.85 -27.68 13.16
N LEU A 115 -2.95 -26.76 12.20
CA LEU A 115 -1.86 -26.37 11.34
C LEU A 115 -1.01 -25.34 12.10
N ARG A 116 0.13 -25.76 12.65
CA ARG A 116 0.93 -24.95 13.58
C ARG A 116 2.12 -24.26 12.92
N ARG A 117 2.75 -24.99 12.03
CA ARG A 117 3.97 -24.56 11.36
C ARG A 117 3.67 -24.13 9.92
N VAL A 118 3.90 -22.88 9.60
CA VAL A 118 3.43 -22.25 8.35
C VAL A 118 4.58 -21.60 7.61
N VAL A 119 4.61 -21.75 6.29
CA VAL A 119 5.47 -20.98 5.39
C VAL A 119 4.62 -19.96 4.65
N PHE A 120 5.08 -18.71 4.56
CA PHE A 120 4.45 -17.70 3.72
C PHE A 120 5.07 -17.68 2.33
N PHE A 121 4.23 -17.58 1.30
CA PHE A 121 4.66 -17.43 -0.07
C PHE A 121 4.37 -16.00 -0.54
N GLY A 122 5.41 -15.19 -0.64
CA GLY A 122 5.37 -13.79 -1.05
C GLY A 122 6.03 -12.87 -0.03
N ALA A 123 7.19 -12.34 -0.39
CA ALA A 123 8.01 -11.43 0.42
C ALA A 123 7.84 -9.98 -0.06
N ALA A 124 6.63 -9.43 0.09
CA ALA A 124 6.27 -8.06 -0.20
C ALA A 124 5.47 -7.47 0.97
N GLU A 125 4.93 -6.26 0.79
CA GLU A 125 4.18 -5.53 1.82
C GLU A 125 3.03 -6.36 2.43
N THR A 126 2.35 -7.15 1.61
CA THR A 126 1.27 -8.04 2.09
C THR A 126 1.79 -9.15 2.99
N GLY A 127 2.98 -9.70 2.65
CA GLY A 127 3.70 -10.67 3.49
C GLY A 127 4.10 -10.07 4.84
N GLU A 128 4.50 -8.81 4.87
CA GLU A 128 4.84 -8.09 6.11
C GLU A 128 3.61 -7.89 7.00
N ILE A 129 2.47 -7.49 6.42
CA ILE A 129 1.20 -7.40 7.16
C ILE A 129 0.81 -8.76 7.73
N ALA A 130 0.97 -9.84 6.94
CA ALA A 130 0.67 -11.20 7.38
C ALA A 130 1.59 -11.66 8.52
N LEU A 131 2.89 -11.33 8.48
CA LEU A 131 3.81 -11.60 9.59
C LEU A 131 3.37 -10.93 10.88
N GLN A 132 3.01 -9.65 10.81
CA GLN A 132 2.53 -8.91 11.98
C GLN A 132 1.19 -9.46 12.50
N ALA A 133 0.31 -9.91 11.60
CA ALA A 133 -0.94 -10.57 11.99
C ALA A 133 -0.69 -11.92 12.68
N ALA A 134 0.29 -12.69 12.21
CA ALA A 134 0.63 -14.01 12.76
C ALA A 134 1.12 -13.95 14.21
N GLN A 135 1.72 -12.86 14.65
CA GLN A 135 2.24 -12.70 16.02
C GLN A 135 1.20 -12.97 17.12
N HIS A 136 -0.09 -12.79 16.81
CA HIS A 136 -1.19 -12.98 17.77
C HIS A 136 -1.99 -14.27 17.57
N THR A 137 -1.53 -15.17 16.70
CA THR A 137 -2.27 -16.39 16.33
C THR A 137 -1.75 -17.67 16.95
N GLY A 138 -0.53 -17.65 17.50
CA GLY A 138 0.16 -18.84 18.00
C GLY A 138 0.79 -19.72 16.90
N LEU A 139 0.75 -19.29 15.63
CA LEU A 139 1.42 -19.95 14.52
C LEU A 139 2.95 -19.76 14.60
N GLU A 140 3.69 -20.80 14.28
CA GLU A 140 5.12 -20.73 13.99
C GLU A 140 5.32 -20.41 12.51
N ILE A 141 5.97 -19.31 12.20
CA ILE A 141 6.35 -18.98 10.82
C ILE A 141 7.72 -19.59 10.55
N ALA A 142 7.74 -20.72 9.84
CA ALA A 142 8.94 -21.49 9.55
C ALA A 142 9.86 -20.81 8.53
N GLY A 143 9.31 -19.91 7.73
CA GLY A 143 10.06 -19.15 6.74
C GLY A 143 9.14 -18.43 5.76
N ILE A 144 9.75 -17.63 4.91
CA ILE A 144 9.09 -16.97 3.79
C ILE A 144 9.78 -17.44 2.51
N VAL A 145 9.00 -17.68 1.46
CA VAL A 145 9.54 -17.99 0.14
C VAL A 145 9.01 -17.01 -0.90
N ASP A 146 9.79 -16.73 -1.92
CA ASP A 146 9.39 -15.87 -3.04
C ASP A 146 10.04 -16.35 -4.33
N ASN A 147 9.32 -16.22 -5.45
CA ASN A 147 9.83 -16.53 -6.79
C ASN A 147 10.88 -15.51 -7.27
N ASP A 148 10.90 -14.31 -6.70
CA ASP A 148 11.85 -13.28 -7.06
C ASP A 148 13.22 -13.56 -6.44
N ALA A 149 14.15 -14.00 -7.27
CA ALA A 149 15.53 -14.29 -6.87
C ALA A 149 16.24 -13.10 -6.20
N SER A 150 15.82 -11.87 -6.51
CA SER A 150 16.42 -10.67 -5.91
C SER A 150 16.10 -10.48 -4.41
N LYS A 151 15.09 -11.20 -3.91
CA LYS A 151 14.66 -11.15 -2.51
C LYS A 151 15.30 -12.21 -1.63
N GLN A 152 15.88 -13.23 -2.24
CA GLN A 152 16.47 -14.37 -1.53
C GLN A 152 17.65 -13.95 -0.66
N GLY A 153 17.78 -14.60 0.50
CA GLY A 153 18.79 -14.27 1.51
C GLY A 153 18.58 -12.93 2.20
N LYS A 154 17.55 -12.16 1.80
CA LYS A 154 17.13 -10.96 2.53
C LYS A 154 16.15 -11.32 3.63
N LYS A 155 15.97 -10.41 4.57
CA LYS A 155 14.94 -10.55 5.61
C LYS A 155 13.73 -9.69 5.29
N LEU A 156 12.56 -10.24 5.49
CA LEU A 156 11.31 -9.50 5.63
C LEU A 156 10.99 -9.44 7.12
N SER A 157 11.07 -8.26 7.72
CA SER A 157 11.16 -8.12 9.17
C SER A 157 12.35 -8.96 9.71
N GLU A 158 12.14 -9.95 10.58
CA GLU A 158 13.21 -10.80 11.12
C GLU A 158 13.29 -12.19 10.45
N VAL A 159 12.41 -12.50 9.47
CA VAL A 159 12.31 -13.80 8.82
C VAL A 159 13.07 -13.80 7.51
N GLU A 160 13.93 -14.79 7.31
CA GLU A 160 14.70 -14.95 6.07
C GLU A 160 13.81 -15.39 4.90
N VAL A 161 14.09 -14.84 3.71
CA VAL A 161 13.40 -15.18 2.47
C VAL A 161 14.21 -16.24 1.72
N HIS A 162 13.57 -17.37 1.45
CA HIS A 162 14.15 -18.52 0.79
C HIS A 162 13.57 -18.71 -0.63
N LEU A 163 14.18 -19.64 -1.36
CA LEU A 163 13.62 -20.18 -2.60
C LEU A 163 12.38 -21.04 -2.32
N PRO A 164 11.40 -21.12 -3.23
CA PRO A 164 10.25 -22.02 -3.08
C PRO A 164 10.62 -23.50 -2.92
N GLU A 165 11.76 -23.93 -3.48
CA GLU A 165 12.28 -25.30 -3.37
C GLU A 165 12.60 -25.69 -1.91
N CYS A 166 12.88 -24.72 -1.05
CA CYS A 166 13.16 -24.95 0.37
C CYS A 166 11.90 -25.25 1.22
N ILE A 167 10.68 -25.15 0.64
CA ILE A 167 9.44 -25.37 1.40
C ILE A 167 9.43 -26.72 2.12
N GLU A 168 9.87 -27.79 1.45
CA GLU A 168 9.85 -29.13 2.04
C GLU A 168 10.85 -29.28 3.18
N GLU A 169 12.01 -28.65 3.07
CA GLU A 169 13.03 -28.63 4.12
C GLU A 169 12.54 -27.90 5.40
N LEU A 170 11.70 -26.89 5.21
CA LEU A 170 11.05 -26.15 6.29
C LEU A 170 9.95 -26.93 7.00
N ARG A 171 9.50 -28.08 6.43
CA ARG A 171 8.48 -28.98 6.99
C ARG A 171 7.23 -28.27 7.52
N PRO A 172 6.54 -27.47 6.70
CA PRO A 172 5.34 -26.78 7.16
C PRO A 172 4.12 -27.70 7.14
N ASP A 173 3.16 -27.45 8.04
CA ASP A 173 1.81 -28.00 7.94
C ASP A 173 1.02 -27.33 6.80
N ALA A 174 1.31 -26.05 6.58
CA ALA A 174 0.63 -25.28 5.53
C ALA A 174 1.54 -24.24 4.87
N VAL A 175 1.27 -23.96 3.60
CA VAL A 175 1.78 -22.79 2.88
C VAL A 175 0.65 -21.79 2.68
N VAL A 176 0.87 -20.55 3.10
CA VAL A 176 -0.08 -19.43 2.93
C VAL A 176 0.44 -18.49 1.87
N ILE A 177 -0.32 -18.33 0.80
CA ILE A 177 0.02 -17.42 -0.30
C ILE A 177 -0.35 -16.01 0.12
N THR A 178 0.67 -15.19 0.39
CA THR A 178 0.57 -13.77 0.72
C THR A 178 0.75 -12.85 -0.48
N ALA A 179 1.21 -13.39 -1.61
CA ALA A 179 1.38 -12.66 -2.88
C ALA A 179 0.03 -12.50 -3.60
N LEU A 180 -0.66 -11.38 -3.37
CA LEU A 180 -2.01 -11.15 -3.90
C LEU A 180 -2.05 -10.82 -5.41
N GLY A 181 -0.91 -10.49 -6.04
CA GLY A 181 -0.87 -10.17 -7.48
C GLY A 181 -1.14 -11.37 -8.39
N HIS A 182 -0.62 -12.55 -8.02
CA HIS A 182 -0.69 -13.79 -8.83
C HIS A 182 -1.02 -15.03 -7.99
N PRO A 183 -2.05 -14.99 -7.13
CA PRO A 183 -2.29 -16.08 -6.17
C PRO A 183 -2.68 -17.40 -6.83
N ASP A 184 -3.31 -17.36 -8.01
CA ASP A 184 -3.72 -18.56 -8.73
C ASP A 184 -2.55 -19.28 -9.42
N GLU A 185 -1.56 -18.55 -9.90
CA GLU A 185 -0.34 -19.09 -10.49
C GLU A 185 0.49 -19.79 -9.42
N ILE A 186 0.70 -19.14 -8.30
CA ILE A 186 1.40 -19.70 -7.14
C ILE A 186 0.67 -20.92 -6.59
N TYR A 187 -0.66 -20.88 -6.50
CA TYR A 187 -1.45 -22.03 -6.05
C TYR A 187 -1.25 -23.27 -6.97
N ARG A 188 -1.19 -23.05 -8.28
CA ARG A 188 -0.89 -24.12 -9.25
C ARG A 188 0.54 -24.65 -9.10
N GLN A 189 1.52 -23.77 -8.91
CA GLN A 189 2.92 -24.12 -8.66
C GLN A 189 3.07 -25.02 -7.43
N LEU A 190 2.30 -24.75 -6.38
CA LEU A 190 2.35 -25.49 -5.12
C LEU A 190 1.49 -26.75 -5.10
N ALA A 191 0.71 -27.02 -6.17
CA ALA A 191 -0.20 -28.17 -6.20
C ALA A 191 0.45 -29.53 -5.86
N PRO A 192 1.69 -29.83 -6.29
CA PRO A 192 2.35 -31.09 -5.94
C PRO A 192 2.61 -31.29 -4.43
N LEU A 193 2.75 -30.22 -3.67
CA LEU A 193 2.97 -30.27 -2.22
C LEU A 193 1.76 -30.84 -1.44
N LYS A 194 0.56 -30.80 -2.03
CA LYS A 194 -0.64 -31.40 -1.42
C LYS A 194 -0.54 -32.91 -1.31
N GLU A 195 0.10 -33.57 -2.28
CA GLU A 195 0.32 -35.01 -2.25
C GLU A 195 1.25 -35.42 -1.11
N LYS A 196 2.06 -34.45 -0.61
CA LYS A 196 2.93 -34.60 0.55
C LYS A 196 2.25 -34.20 1.89
N GLY A 197 0.94 -33.94 1.87
CA GLY A 197 0.16 -33.59 3.05
C GLY A 197 0.24 -32.11 3.45
N ILE A 198 0.90 -31.24 2.67
CA ILE A 198 1.01 -29.82 2.97
C ILE A 198 -0.25 -29.08 2.51
N VAL A 199 -0.90 -28.37 3.43
CA VAL A 199 -2.11 -27.60 3.11
C VAL A 199 -1.75 -26.28 2.43
N ILE A 200 -2.41 -25.94 1.33
CA ILE A 200 -2.18 -24.67 0.63
C ILE A 200 -3.38 -23.77 0.79
N LYS A 201 -3.17 -22.55 1.26
CA LYS A 201 -4.20 -21.54 1.47
C LYS A 201 -3.79 -20.22 0.82
N LYS A 202 -4.79 -19.49 0.30
CA LYS A 202 -4.66 -18.07 -0.07
C LYS A 202 -5.08 -17.23 1.13
N LEU A 203 -4.33 -16.18 1.39
CA LEU A 203 -4.65 -15.23 2.44
C LEU A 203 -5.85 -14.36 2.05
#